data_e28a708841799f95ae057849cca8e2b3
#
_entry.id   e28a708841799f95ae057849cca8e2b3
#
_cell.length_a   1.000
_cell.length_b   1.000
_cell.length_c   1.000
_cell.angle_alpha   90.00
_cell.angle_beta   90.00
_cell.angle_gamma   90.00
#
_symmetry.space_group_name_H-M   'P 1'
#
loop_
_entity.id
_entity.type
_entity.pdbx_description
1 polymer ?
#
loop_
_entity_poly.entity_id
_entity_poly.type
_entity_poly.pdbx_seq_one_letter_code
_entity_poly.pdbx_strand_id
1 'polypeptide(L)'
;MFKHRLEKLNIPVYIHYNIPGYPANIPLIVSDEGYGKNDYIETSHPLVIVTAPGPGSGKMAVCLSQLYQEHQRGINAGYAKFETFPIWNLPLKHPVNLAYEAATADLNDVNMIDPYHLEAYGETTVNYNRDVEIFPVLNTMFEKIYGSSPYKSPTDMGVNMAGNCICDDEACCEASCQEIIRRYYTALGSLLKGDASEKEAEKIELLMNMAGITIADRKVAVTALERAKESDAPAAALELEDGRIITGKTSNLLGASAALLLNVLKELAGVDHSIRIISPESIEPIQKLKVEYLKSKNPRLHTDEVLIALSGSAATNPLAELALSQLPKLKGCQAHTSVMLSDVDIKTFKKLGVQLTCEAVYEPSRRFKV
;
A
#
# COMPACT_ATOMS: atom_id res chain seq x y z
N MET A 1 -28.88 -11.61 9.99
CA MET A 1 -28.24 -12.66 9.17
C MET A 1 -26.75 -12.82 9.47
N PHE A 2 -25.91 -11.76 9.44
CA PHE A 2 -24.47 -11.86 9.67
C PHE A 2 -24.12 -12.28 11.12
N LYS A 3 -24.69 -11.62 12.13
CA LYS A 3 -24.56 -11.98 13.56
C LYS A 3 -24.76 -13.50 13.78
N HIS A 4 -25.89 -14.03 13.31
CA HIS A 4 -26.23 -15.46 13.45
C HIS A 4 -25.23 -16.43 12.78
N ARG A 5 -24.54 -15.99 11.70
CA ARG A 5 -23.48 -16.80 11.07
C ARG A 5 -22.23 -16.89 11.93
N LEU A 6 -21.86 -15.78 12.60
CA LEU A 6 -20.73 -15.75 13.53
C LEU A 6 -21.00 -16.54 14.80
N GLU A 7 -22.21 -16.40 15.36
CA GLU A 7 -22.65 -17.15 16.54
C GLU A 7 -22.62 -18.68 16.30
N LYS A 8 -22.99 -19.13 15.08
CA LYS A 8 -22.85 -20.55 14.68
C LYS A 8 -21.41 -21.05 14.63
N LEU A 9 -20.44 -20.15 14.51
CA LEU A 9 -19.01 -20.43 14.56
C LEU A 9 -18.43 -20.28 15.97
N ASN A 10 -19.28 -20.11 17.00
CA ASN A 10 -18.90 -19.83 18.39
C ASN A 10 -18.08 -18.54 18.54
N ILE A 11 -18.31 -17.54 17.69
CA ILE A 11 -17.68 -16.23 17.77
C ILE A 11 -18.67 -15.30 18.53
N PRO A 12 -18.28 -14.75 19.69
CA PRO A 12 -19.10 -13.78 20.41
C PRO A 12 -19.35 -12.54 19.54
N VAL A 13 -20.59 -12.04 19.55
CA VAL A 13 -20.98 -10.87 18.74
C VAL A 13 -21.68 -9.86 19.61
N TYR A 14 -21.13 -8.65 19.68
CA TYR A 14 -21.65 -7.52 20.41
C TYR A 14 -22.13 -6.45 19.43
N ILE A 15 -23.24 -5.78 19.74
CA ILE A 15 -23.87 -4.79 18.89
C ILE A 15 -23.62 -3.39 19.44
N HIS A 16 -23.11 -2.51 18.58
CA HIS A 16 -23.05 -1.08 18.81
C HIS A 16 -24.08 -0.40 17.92
N TYR A 17 -24.85 0.49 18.51
CA TYR A 17 -25.93 1.19 17.84
C TYR A 17 -25.45 2.52 17.28
N ASN A 18 -26.11 2.98 16.23
CA ASN A 18 -25.85 4.32 15.71
C ASN A 18 -26.41 5.37 16.70
N ILE A 19 -25.54 6.29 17.12
CA ILE A 19 -25.92 7.37 18.05
C ILE A 19 -26.15 8.63 17.22
N PRO A 20 -27.38 9.21 17.24
CA PRO A 20 -27.69 10.42 16.49
C PRO A 20 -26.79 11.59 16.86
N GLY A 21 -26.26 12.29 15.85
CA GLY A 21 -25.41 13.45 16.06
C GLY A 21 -23.97 13.14 16.44
N TYR A 22 -23.51 11.87 16.31
CA TYR A 22 -22.10 11.52 16.48
C TYR A 22 -21.22 12.19 15.39
N PRO A 23 -20.04 12.76 15.74
CA PRO A 23 -19.43 12.86 17.07
C PRO A 23 -19.74 14.15 17.84
N ALA A 24 -20.61 15.02 17.34
CA ALA A 24 -20.82 16.37 17.90
C ALA A 24 -21.74 16.41 19.13
N ASN A 25 -22.74 15.51 19.23
CA ASN A 25 -23.70 15.50 20.35
C ASN A 25 -23.16 14.75 21.57
N ILE A 26 -22.05 15.27 22.14
CA ILE A 26 -21.37 14.66 23.30
C ILE A 26 -22.28 14.35 24.45
N PRO A 27 -23.24 15.24 24.85
CA PRO A 27 -24.15 14.93 25.94
C PRO A 27 -24.98 13.64 25.75
N LEU A 28 -25.44 13.38 24.56
CA LEU A 28 -26.13 12.13 24.22
C LEU A 28 -25.15 10.95 24.07
N ILE A 29 -24.02 11.18 23.44
CA ILE A 29 -23.02 10.11 23.16
C ILE A 29 -22.54 9.50 24.48
N VAL A 30 -22.14 10.36 25.44
CA VAL A 30 -21.63 9.94 26.76
C VAL A 30 -22.78 9.93 27.76
N SER A 31 -23.74 9.03 27.56
CA SER A 31 -24.91 8.83 28.41
C SER A 31 -25.41 7.38 28.29
N ASP A 32 -26.37 7.01 29.14
CA ASP A 32 -27.02 5.69 29.11
C ASP A 32 -27.81 5.46 27.82
N GLU A 33 -28.33 6.51 27.18
CA GLU A 33 -29.02 6.44 25.89
C GLU A 33 -28.04 6.41 24.68
N GLY A 34 -26.78 6.75 24.90
CA GLY A 34 -25.71 6.68 23.92
C GLY A 34 -24.83 5.45 24.12
N TYR A 35 -23.67 5.64 24.71
CA TYR A 35 -22.70 4.55 24.95
C TYR A 35 -23.25 3.46 25.87
N GLY A 36 -24.11 3.81 26.87
CA GLY A 36 -24.73 2.85 27.77
C GLY A 36 -25.65 1.85 27.07
N LYS A 37 -26.18 2.20 25.91
CA LYS A 37 -27.08 1.35 25.11
C LYS A 37 -26.35 0.26 24.30
N ASN A 38 -25.07 0.41 24.09
CA ASN A 38 -24.26 -0.58 23.37
C ASN A 38 -24.05 -1.83 24.21
N ASP A 39 -23.92 -2.98 23.56
CA ASP A 39 -23.57 -4.20 24.26
C ASP A 39 -22.22 -4.03 24.99
N TYR A 40 -22.15 -4.44 26.25
CA TYR A 40 -20.90 -4.50 26.98
C TYR A 40 -20.08 -5.69 26.53
N ILE A 41 -18.79 -5.44 26.22
CA ILE A 41 -17.89 -6.49 25.79
C ILE A 41 -17.18 -7.08 27.00
N GLU A 42 -17.50 -8.33 27.33
CA GLU A 42 -16.82 -9.04 28.41
C GLU A 42 -15.37 -9.32 28.02
N THR A 43 -14.42 -8.87 28.84
CA THR A 43 -12.98 -9.06 28.62
C THR A 43 -12.39 -9.87 29.77
N SER A 44 -11.44 -10.75 29.45
CA SER A 44 -10.76 -11.64 30.42
C SER A 44 -9.33 -11.22 30.71
N HIS A 45 -8.79 -10.25 29.98
CA HIS A 45 -7.39 -9.80 30.09
C HIS A 45 -7.30 -8.31 30.35
N PRO A 46 -6.24 -7.87 31.07
CA PRO A 46 -6.03 -6.45 31.36
C PRO A 46 -5.68 -5.61 30.12
N LEU A 47 -5.14 -6.21 29.05
CA LEU A 47 -4.87 -5.58 27.79
C LEU A 47 -5.81 -6.11 26.71
N VAL A 48 -6.62 -5.23 26.15
CA VAL A 48 -7.58 -5.53 25.08
C VAL A 48 -7.20 -4.76 23.82
N ILE A 49 -7.00 -5.49 22.71
CA ILE A 49 -6.66 -4.90 21.42
C ILE A 49 -7.90 -4.83 20.54
N VAL A 50 -8.24 -3.62 20.11
CA VAL A 50 -9.34 -3.36 19.16
C VAL A 50 -8.76 -3.11 17.78
N THR A 51 -9.09 -3.97 16.83
CA THR A 51 -8.66 -3.86 15.42
C THR A 51 -9.86 -3.86 14.48
N ALA A 52 -9.65 -3.39 13.25
CA ALA A 52 -10.68 -3.39 12.21
C ALA A 52 -10.06 -3.24 10.81
N PRO A 53 -10.82 -3.53 9.73
CA PRO A 53 -10.29 -3.59 8.37
C PRO A 53 -9.69 -2.30 7.81
N GLY A 54 -10.07 -1.12 8.35
CA GLY A 54 -9.59 0.14 7.80
C GLY A 54 -9.95 1.38 8.61
N PRO A 55 -9.59 2.57 8.12
CA PRO A 55 -10.00 3.86 8.68
C PRO A 55 -11.53 3.99 8.70
N GLY A 56 -12.06 4.77 9.64
CA GLY A 56 -13.50 5.02 9.75
C GLY A 56 -14.37 3.82 10.16
N SER A 57 -13.79 2.67 10.50
CA SER A 57 -14.51 1.44 10.87
C SER A 57 -15.05 1.41 12.32
N GLY A 58 -14.95 2.52 13.07
CA GLY A 58 -15.54 2.67 14.39
C GLY A 58 -14.71 2.17 15.57
N LYS A 59 -13.42 1.82 15.39
CA LYS A 59 -12.51 1.35 16.47
C LYS A 59 -12.56 2.24 17.70
N MET A 60 -12.38 3.55 17.50
CA MET A 60 -12.40 4.53 18.60
C MET A 60 -13.75 4.58 19.31
N ALA A 61 -14.85 4.58 18.56
CA ALA A 61 -16.20 4.58 19.16
C ALA A 61 -16.45 3.33 20.02
N VAL A 62 -15.93 2.16 19.58
CA VAL A 62 -15.99 0.92 20.39
C VAL A 62 -15.20 1.08 21.68
N CYS A 63 -13.96 1.59 21.61
CA CYS A 63 -13.13 1.82 22.79
C CYS A 63 -13.78 2.79 23.76
N LEU A 64 -14.26 3.95 23.30
CA LEU A 64 -14.89 4.96 24.16
C LEU A 64 -16.17 4.46 24.79
N SER A 65 -16.98 3.69 24.05
CA SER A 65 -18.17 3.05 24.60
C SER A 65 -17.82 2.05 25.70
N GLN A 66 -16.78 1.24 25.49
CA GLN A 66 -16.31 0.29 26.51
C GLN A 66 -15.80 1.04 27.75
N LEU A 67 -14.99 2.09 27.58
CA LEU A 67 -14.50 2.91 28.69
C LEU A 67 -15.62 3.54 29.50
N TYR A 68 -16.67 4.06 28.86
CA TYR A 68 -17.85 4.57 29.55
C TYR A 68 -18.51 3.48 30.42
N GLN A 69 -18.71 2.31 29.87
CA GLN A 69 -19.34 1.20 30.55
C GLN A 69 -18.48 0.60 31.66
N GLU A 70 -17.14 0.54 31.48
CA GLU A 70 -16.18 0.16 32.53
C GLU A 70 -16.24 1.13 33.69
N HIS A 71 -16.25 2.44 33.42
CA HIS A 71 -16.32 3.47 34.43
C HIS A 71 -17.62 3.38 35.22
N GLN A 72 -18.77 3.14 34.58
CA GLN A 72 -20.07 2.92 35.25
C GLN A 72 -20.05 1.70 36.18
N ARG A 73 -19.19 0.75 35.94
CA ARG A 73 -18.94 -0.44 36.77
C ARG A 73 -17.89 -0.25 37.85
N GLY A 74 -17.31 0.96 37.97
CA GLY A 74 -16.27 1.28 38.90
C GLY A 74 -14.88 0.74 38.49
N ILE A 75 -14.71 0.36 37.24
CA ILE A 75 -13.45 -0.12 36.70
C ILE A 75 -12.71 1.07 36.07
N ASN A 76 -11.48 1.33 36.53
CA ASN A 76 -10.64 2.37 35.98
C ASN A 76 -9.84 1.82 34.77
N ALA A 77 -10.46 1.82 33.60
CA ALA A 77 -9.83 1.41 32.36
C ALA A 77 -9.16 2.60 31.65
N GLY A 78 -8.03 2.37 30.99
CA GLY A 78 -7.32 3.34 30.18
C GLY A 78 -7.51 3.12 28.67
N TYR A 79 -7.11 4.10 27.88
CA TYR A 79 -7.12 4.03 26.43
C TYR A 79 -5.74 4.38 25.86
N ALA A 80 -5.31 3.64 24.83
CA ALA A 80 -4.16 4.03 24.05
C ALA A 80 -4.39 3.71 22.57
N LYS A 81 -4.04 4.65 21.69
CA LYS A 81 -4.04 4.47 20.25
C LYS A 81 -2.67 4.01 19.82
N PHE A 82 -2.56 2.79 19.30
CA PHE A 82 -1.29 2.29 18.76
C PHE A 82 -1.11 2.77 17.32
N GLU A 83 -0.01 3.46 17.06
CA GLU A 83 0.33 4.02 15.75
C GLU A 83 1.78 3.74 15.40
N THR A 84 2.03 3.49 14.12
CA THR A 84 3.38 3.39 13.56
C THR A 84 3.75 4.63 12.77
N PHE A 85 2.78 5.30 12.15
CA PHE A 85 2.96 6.49 11.31
C PHE A 85 1.87 7.54 11.59
N PRO A 86 2.19 8.86 11.45
CA PRO A 86 3.53 9.40 11.24
C PRO A 86 4.44 9.06 12.41
N ILE A 87 5.75 9.09 12.21
CA ILE A 87 6.72 8.84 13.30
C ILE A 87 6.91 10.13 14.11
N TRP A 88 6.57 10.09 15.39
CA TRP A 88 6.44 11.27 16.23
C TRP A 88 7.75 11.98 16.52
N ASN A 89 8.83 11.23 16.71
CA ASN A 89 10.15 11.72 17.07
C ASN A 89 11.08 12.02 15.88
N LEU A 90 10.55 11.93 14.64
CA LEU A 90 11.26 12.38 13.45
C LEU A 90 10.82 13.80 13.05
N PRO A 91 11.67 14.57 12.36
CA PRO A 91 11.27 15.88 11.82
C PRO A 91 10.05 15.80 10.90
N LEU A 92 9.25 16.86 10.88
CA LEU A 92 8.05 16.94 10.05
C LEU A 92 8.31 16.61 8.55
N LYS A 93 9.44 17.12 8.03
CA LYS A 93 9.85 16.91 6.63
C LYS A 93 10.78 15.71 6.43
N HIS A 94 10.88 14.83 7.40
CA HIS A 94 11.65 13.61 7.24
C HIS A 94 11.03 12.73 6.14
N PRO A 95 11.83 12.14 5.22
CA PRO A 95 11.29 11.33 4.11
C PRO A 95 10.28 10.25 4.53
N VAL A 96 10.51 9.61 5.67
CA VAL A 96 9.57 8.61 6.23
C VAL A 96 8.19 9.22 6.51
N ASN A 97 8.13 10.41 7.11
CA ASN A 97 6.87 11.09 7.39
C ASN A 97 6.21 11.63 6.11
N LEU A 98 7.00 12.10 5.13
CA LEU A 98 6.48 12.50 3.82
C LEU A 98 5.92 11.30 3.04
N ALA A 99 6.57 10.13 3.13
CA ALA A 99 6.08 8.91 2.51
C ALA A 99 4.75 8.42 3.10
N TYR A 100 4.56 8.57 4.42
CA TYR A 100 3.26 8.32 5.06
C TYR A 100 2.17 9.24 4.50
N GLU A 101 2.45 10.54 4.39
CA GLU A 101 1.51 11.52 3.84
C GLU A 101 1.18 11.23 2.36
N ALA A 102 2.17 10.80 1.57
CA ALA A 102 1.95 10.34 0.21
C ALA A 102 1.08 9.07 0.15
N ALA A 103 1.25 8.15 1.11
CA ALA A 103 0.48 6.91 1.19
C ALA A 103 -0.98 7.12 1.62
N THR A 104 -1.29 8.27 2.23
CA THR A 104 -2.62 8.66 2.71
C THR A 104 -3.16 9.90 2.00
N ALA A 105 -2.65 10.18 0.79
CA ALA A 105 -3.04 11.35 0.00
C ALA A 105 -4.53 11.36 -0.35
N ASP A 106 -5.12 10.19 -0.59
CA ASP A 106 -6.56 9.96 -0.82
C ASP A 106 -7.43 10.29 0.39
N LEU A 107 -6.88 10.18 1.61
CA LEU A 107 -7.55 10.51 2.88
C LEU A 107 -7.38 11.98 3.26
N ASN A 108 -6.59 12.75 2.52
CA ASN A 108 -6.19 14.12 2.84
C ASN A 108 -5.48 14.27 4.20
N ASP A 109 -4.79 13.23 4.66
CA ASP A 109 -3.95 13.33 5.84
C ASP A 109 -2.77 14.27 5.58
N VAL A 110 -2.52 15.18 6.52
CA VAL A 110 -1.42 16.13 6.49
C VAL A 110 -0.69 16.03 7.82
N ASN A 111 0.62 15.81 7.75
CA ASN A 111 1.46 15.81 8.94
C ASN A 111 1.62 17.23 9.48
N MET A 112 1.52 17.36 10.79
CA MET A 112 1.70 18.63 11.49
C MET A 112 2.35 18.44 12.86
N ILE A 113 2.88 19.51 13.41
CA ILE A 113 3.29 19.51 14.81
C ILE A 113 2.04 19.50 15.69
N ASP A 114 2.02 18.62 16.69
CA ASP A 114 0.94 18.57 17.67
C ASP A 114 0.99 19.83 18.57
N PRO A 115 0.05 20.79 18.41
CA PRO A 115 0.06 22.04 19.15
C PRO A 115 -0.28 21.83 20.64
N TYR A 116 -1.11 20.83 20.95
CA TYR A 116 -1.50 20.52 22.32
C TYR A 116 -0.33 19.91 23.10
N HIS A 117 0.46 19.05 22.46
CA HIS A 117 1.65 18.45 23.06
C HIS A 117 2.72 19.50 23.32
N LEU A 118 2.95 20.36 22.33
CA LEU A 118 3.87 21.49 22.47
C LEU A 118 3.46 22.42 23.60
N GLU A 119 2.17 22.78 23.73
CA GLU A 119 1.65 23.64 24.79
C GLU A 119 1.78 22.98 26.16
N ALA A 120 1.45 21.68 26.27
CA ALA A 120 1.43 20.98 27.56
C ALA A 120 2.82 20.64 28.10
N TYR A 121 3.80 20.36 27.21
CA TYR A 121 5.09 19.78 27.58
C TYR A 121 6.31 20.55 27.06
N GLY A 122 6.13 21.49 26.12
CA GLY A 122 7.24 22.17 25.44
C GLY A 122 8.00 21.27 24.45
N GLU A 123 7.46 20.11 24.12
CA GLU A 123 8.07 19.12 23.25
C GLU A 123 7.42 19.12 21.87
N THR A 124 8.24 19.00 20.82
CA THR A 124 7.78 18.95 19.44
C THR A 124 7.58 17.51 19.02
N THR A 125 6.35 17.16 18.64
CA THR A 125 6.00 15.84 18.09
C THR A 125 5.24 16.00 16.79
N VAL A 126 5.42 15.07 15.86
CA VAL A 126 4.70 15.03 14.60
C VAL A 126 3.46 14.16 14.78
N ASN A 127 2.30 14.70 14.40
CA ASN A 127 1.05 13.97 14.37
C ASN A 127 0.34 14.29 13.03
N TYR A 128 -0.85 13.81 12.77
CA TYR A 128 -1.60 14.17 11.57
C TYR A 128 -2.87 14.97 11.93
N ASN A 129 -3.29 15.79 10.97
CA ASN A 129 -4.36 16.77 11.16
C ASN A 129 -5.64 16.18 11.78
N ARG A 130 -6.10 15.02 11.36
CA ARG A 130 -7.36 14.43 11.86
C ARG A 130 -7.33 14.13 13.36
N ASP A 131 -6.19 13.69 13.90
CA ASP A 131 -6.08 13.43 15.34
C ASP A 131 -6.00 14.75 16.13
N VAL A 132 -5.30 15.73 15.59
CA VAL A 132 -5.23 17.07 16.19
C VAL A 132 -6.60 17.76 16.20
N GLU A 133 -7.33 17.70 15.09
CA GLU A 133 -8.66 18.31 14.94
C GLU A 133 -9.72 17.67 15.83
N ILE A 134 -9.68 16.34 16.00
CA ILE A 134 -10.68 15.62 16.82
C ILE A 134 -10.37 15.66 18.32
N PHE A 135 -9.14 15.99 18.71
CA PHE A 135 -8.72 15.94 20.10
C PHE A 135 -9.61 16.73 21.07
N PRO A 136 -10.08 17.98 20.80
CA PRO A 136 -10.97 18.70 21.69
C PRO A 136 -12.27 17.96 21.99
N VAL A 137 -12.81 17.28 20.97
CA VAL A 137 -14.04 16.47 21.12
C VAL A 137 -13.77 15.25 22.02
N LEU A 138 -12.64 14.57 21.79
CA LEU A 138 -12.24 13.41 22.60
C LEU A 138 -11.94 13.82 24.05
N ASN A 139 -11.22 14.92 24.22
CA ASN A 139 -10.92 15.47 25.55
C ASN A 139 -12.20 15.71 26.36
N THR A 140 -13.18 16.36 25.74
CA THR A 140 -14.52 16.57 26.36
C THR A 140 -15.24 15.25 26.68
N MET A 141 -15.10 14.22 25.82
CA MET A 141 -15.66 12.90 26.12
C MET A 141 -14.98 12.26 27.33
N PHE A 142 -13.66 12.32 27.42
CA PHE A 142 -12.90 11.80 28.56
C PHE A 142 -13.25 12.54 29.85
N GLU A 143 -13.32 13.88 29.81
CA GLU A 143 -13.78 14.68 30.95
C GLU A 143 -15.17 14.25 31.45
N LYS A 144 -16.04 13.92 30.50
CA LYS A 144 -17.40 13.49 30.84
C LYS A 144 -17.48 12.07 31.40
N ILE A 145 -16.55 11.19 30.95
CA ILE A 145 -16.46 9.81 31.46
C ILE A 145 -15.82 9.78 32.84
N TYR A 146 -14.68 10.49 33.02
CA TYR A 146 -13.83 10.35 34.20
C TYR A 146 -13.93 11.54 35.19
N GLY A 147 -14.64 12.62 34.84
CA GLY A 147 -14.63 13.87 35.59
C GLY A 147 -13.47 14.81 35.29
N SER A 148 -12.39 14.28 34.69
CA SER A 148 -11.24 15.01 34.15
C SER A 148 -10.57 14.18 33.08
N SER A 149 -10.01 14.83 32.05
CA SER A 149 -9.27 14.09 31.04
C SER A 149 -7.91 13.64 31.55
N PRO A 150 -7.51 12.37 31.35
CA PRO A 150 -6.16 11.90 31.67
C PRO A 150 -5.14 12.32 30.61
N TYR A 151 -5.58 12.85 29.46
CA TYR A 151 -4.76 13.20 28.30
C TYR A 151 -4.73 14.71 28.07
N LYS A 152 -3.54 15.25 27.77
CA LYS A 152 -3.33 16.67 27.46
C LYS A 152 -3.17 16.92 25.95
N SER A 153 -2.92 15.88 25.17
CA SER A 153 -2.70 15.97 23.72
C SER A 153 -3.11 14.67 23.01
N PRO A 154 -3.34 14.69 21.67
CA PRO A 154 -3.50 13.47 20.90
C PRO A 154 -2.27 12.56 21.00
N THR A 155 -1.07 13.11 21.14
CA THR A 155 0.16 12.34 21.35
C THR A 155 0.13 11.57 22.67
N ASP A 156 -0.40 12.17 23.76
CA ASP A 156 -0.58 11.47 25.04
C ASP A 156 -1.52 10.27 24.97
N MET A 157 -2.50 10.31 24.08
CA MET A 157 -3.45 9.21 23.89
C MET A 157 -2.85 8.04 23.16
N GLY A 158 -1.65 8.16 22.61
CA GLY A 158 -1.09 7.19 21.70
C GLY A 158 0.17 6.51 22.17
N VAL A 159 0.53 5.47 21.43
CA VAL A 159 1.81 4.78 21.54
C VAL A 159 2.42 4.71 20.14
N ASN A 160 3.58 5.35 19.96
CA ASN A 160 4.32 5.37 18.71
C ASN A 160 5.81 5.13 19.03
N MET A 161 6.25 3.91 18.79
CA MET A 161 7.60 3.46 19.14
C MET A 161 8.49 3.20 17.93
N ALA A 162 7.94 3.28 16.72
CA ALA A 162 8.64 2.91 15.49
C ALA A 162 9.93 3.73 15.27
N GLY A 163 9.91 5.01 15.57
CA GLY A 163 11.08 5.87 15.43
C GLY A 163 12.26 5.50 16.33
N ASN A 164 12.00 4.85 17.47
CA ASN A 164 13.05 4.36 18.36
C ASN A 164 13.71 3.07 17.88
N CYS A 165 13.15 2.44 16.85
CA CYS A 165 13.64 1.19 16.26
C CYS A 165 14.42 1.42 14.96
N ILE A 166 14.56 2.65 14.48
CA ILE A 166 15.35 2.99 13.30
C ILE A 166 16.82 2.84 13.64
N CYS A 167 17.50 1.90 13.00
CA CYS A 167 18.92 1.63 13.14
C CYS A 167 19.75 2.06 11.92
N ASP A 168 19.09 2.29 10.78
CA ASP A 168 19.68 2.78 9.53
C ASP A 168 18.74 3.81 8.92
N ASP A 169 19.01 5.07 9.22
CA ASP A 169 18.16 6.18 8.77
C ASP A 169 18.32 6.47 7.28
N GLU A 170 19.51 6.28 6.72
CA GLU A 170 19.76 6.48 5.30
C GLU A 170 18.96 5.48 4.44
N ALA A 171 18.96 4.21 4.81
CA ALA A 171 18.15 3.19 4.15
C ALA A 171 16.66 3.48 4.27
N CYS A 172 16.19 3.98 5.44
CA CYS A 172 14.80 4.39 5.62
C CYS A 172 14.44 5.59 4.74
N CYS A 173 15.32 6.57 4.62
CA CYS A 173 15.14 7.74 3.76
C CYS A 173 15.07 7.34 2.28
N GLU A 174 16.02 6.52 1.80
CA GLU A 174 16.04 6.03 0.41
C GLU A 174 14.76 5.25 0.06
N ALA A 175 14.38 4.29 0.91
CA ALA A 175 13.16 3.51 0.72
C ALA A 175 11.91 4.39 0.70
N SER A 176 11.86 5.42 1.56
CA SER A 176 10.75 6.37 1.62
C SER A 176 10.67 7.26 0.38
N CYS A 177 11.81 7.74 -0.12
CA CYS A 177 11.87 8.49 -1.37
C CYS A 177 11.34 7.63 -2.55
N GLN A 178 11.76 6.38 -2.64
CA GLN A 178 11.25 5.45 -3.65
C GLN A 178 9.74 5.18 -3.47
N GLU A 179 9.22 5.13 -2.24
CA GLU A 179 7.77 4.96 -1.99
C GLU A 179 6.98 6.18 -2.45
N ILE A 180 7.44 7.41 -2.18
CA ILE A 180 6.77 8.64 -2.65
C ILE A 180 6.66 8.63 -4.18
N ILE A 181 7.76 8.29 -4.90
CA ILE A 181 7.73 8.19 -6.36
C ILE A 181 6.77 7.09 -6.84
N ARG A 182 6.74 5.94 -6.18
CA ARG A 182 5.76 4.88 -6.50
C ARG A 182 4.33 5.34 -6.32
N ARG A 183 4.02 6.09 -5.27
CA ARG A 183 2.69 6.66 -5.04
C ARG A 183 2.31 7.66 -6.11
N TYR A 184 3.26 8.49 -6.56
CA TYR A 184 3.06 9.42 -7.67
C TYR A 184 2.64 8.68 -8.95
N TYR A 185 3.40 7.66 -9.37
CA TYR A 185 3.03 6.85 -10.54
C TYR A 185 1.69 6.13 -10.38
N THR A 186 1.37 5.68 -9.16
CA THR A 186 0.08 5.04 -8.87
C THR A 186 -1.07 6.04 -9.02
N ALA A 187 -0.92 7.26 -8.49
CA ALA A 187 -1.91 8.31 -8.61
C ALA A 187 -2.12 8.73 -10.07
N LEU A 188 -1.04 8.90 -10.85
CA LEU A 188 -1.13 9.17 -12.29
C LEU A 188 -1.86 8.06 -13.05
N GLY A 189 -1.56 6.80 -12.73
CA GLY A 189 -2.23 5.64 -13.33
C GLY A 189 -3.72 5.57 -12.98
N SER A 190 -4.07 5.89 -11.74
CA SER A 190 -5.46 5.97 -11.28
C SER A 190 -6.21 7.15 -11.91
N LEU A 191 -5.55 8.30 -12.07
CA LEU A 191 -6.08 9.46 -12.77
C LEU A 191 -6.39 9.11 -14.25
N LEU A 192 -5.46 8.43 -14.93
CA LEU A 192 -5.67 7.98 -16.32
C LEU A 192 -6.88 7.03 -16.45
N LYS A 193 -7.15 6.23 -15.44
CA LYS A 193 -8.32 5.32 -15.38
C LYS A 193 -9.61 6.02 -14.97
N GLY A 194 -9.54 7.23 -14.44
CA GLY A 194 -10.67 7.98 -13.89
C GLY A 194 -11.05 7.58 -12.46
N ASP A 195 -10.17 6.88 -11.75
CA ASP A 195 -10.40 6.36 -10.39
C ASP A 195 -9.86 7.32 -9.29
N ALA A 196 -9.07 8.33 -9.65
CA ALA A 196 -8.49 9.31 -8.73
C ALA A 196 -8.68 10.75 -9.23
N SER A 197 -8.46 11.72 -8.34
CA SER A 197 -8.51 13.14 -8.68
C SER A 197 -7.12 13.70 -9.01
N GLU A 198 -7.05 14.78 -9.81
CA GLU A 198 -5.81 15.53 -10.06
C GLU A 198 -5.14 16.00 -8.76
N LYS A 199 -5.95 16.40 -7.77
CA LYS A 199 -5.46 16.89 -6.47
C LYS A 199 -4.59 15.88 -5.72
N GLU A 200 -4.85 14.57 -5.89
CA GLU A 200 -4.04 13.53 -5.26
C GLU A 200 -2.63 13.48 -5.87
N ALA A 201 -2.53 13.52 -7.20
CA ALA A 201 -1.26 13.54 -7.89
C ALA A 201 -0.48 14.84 -7.60
N GLU A 202 -1.15 16.01 -7.62
CA GLU A 202 -0.55 17.31 -7.28
C GLU A 202 -0.01 17.33 -5.85
N LYS A 203 -0.76 16.75 -4.89
CA LYS A 203 -0.29 16.64 -3.49
C LYS A 203 0.97 15.80 -3.39
N ILE A 204 1.03 14.64 -4.07
CA ILE A 204 2.21 13.78 -4.02
C ILE A 204 3.40 14.46 -4.73
N GLU A 205 3.19 15.18 -5.82
CA GLU A 205 4.22 15.99 -6.48
C GLU A 205 4.80 17.06 -5.54
N LEU A 206 3.94 17.74 -4.77
CA LEU A 206 4.40 18.67 -3.74
C LEU A 206 5.27 17.98 -2.68
N LEU A 207 4.90 16.76 -2.24
CA LEU A 207 5.70 15.99 -1.29
C LEU A 207 7.05 15.55 -1.90
N MET A 208 7.09 15.19 -3.19
CA MET A 208 8.33 14.94 -3.92
C MET A 208 9.26 16.18 -3.88
N ASN A 209 8.69 17.35 -4.18
CA ASN A 209 9.44 18.62 -4.13
C ASN A 209 9.96 18.90 -2.71
N MET A 210 9.16 18.63 -1.67
CA MET A 210 9.58 18.79 -0.27
C MET A 210 10.69 17.82 0.13
N ALA A 211 10.70 16.61 -0.41
CA ALA A 211 11.74 15.61 -0.22
C ALA A 211 12.99 15.86 -1.11
N GLY A 212 12.92 16.81 -2.05
CA GLY A 212 14.01 17.10 -2.99
C GLY A 212 14.25 16.00 -4.03
N ILE A 213 13.21 15.25 -4.38
CA ILE A 213 13.27 14.13 -5.32
C ILE A 213 12.41 14.37 -6.56
N THR A 214 12.75 13.65 -7.63
CA THR A 214 12.05 13.66 -8.91
C THR A 214 11.80 12.23 -9.41
N ILE A 215 11.03 12.08 -10.46
CA ILE A 215 10.85 10.77 -11.12
C ILE A 215 12.16 10.20 -11.67
N ALA A 216 13.17 11.04 -11.95
CA ALA A 216 14.49 10.60 -12.41
C ALA A 216 15.29 9.84 -11.33
N ASP A 217 14.97 10.01 -10.06
CA ASP A 217 15.59 9.29 -8.96
C ASP A 217 15.12 7.82 -8.89
N ARG A 218 14.15 7.45 -9.72
CA ARG A 218 13.78 6.04 -9.93
C ARG A 218 14.48 5.48 -11.17
N LYS A 219 15.69 4.95 -10.99
CA LYS A 219 16.59 4.47 -12.05
C LYS A 219 15.89 3.53 -13.05
N VAL A 220 15.05 2.60 -12.55
CA VAL A 220 14.32 1.67 -13.44
C VAL A 220 13.33 2.39 -14.36
N ALA A 221 12.78 3.55 -13.96
CA ALA A 221 11.90 4.34 -14.82
C ALA A 221 12.70 4.96 -15.97
N VAL A 222 13.82 5.60 -15.65
CA VAL A 222 14.73 6.17 -16.66
C VAL A 222 15.17 5.11 -17.66
N THR A 223 15.68 3.97 -17.17
CA THR A 223 16.15 2.87 -18.03
C THR A 223 15.04 2.27 -18.90
N ALA A 224 13.83 2.12 -18.36
CA ALA A 224 12.70 1.61 -19.15
C ALA A 224 12.30 2.56 -20.28
N LEU A 225 12.30 3.87 -20.01
CA LEU A 225 11.98 4.88 -21.02
C LEU A 225 13.06 5.01 -22.10
N GLU A 226 14.33 4.98 -21.71
CA GLU A 226 15.46 4.92 -22.66
C GLU A 226 15.37 3.70 -23.55
N ARG A 227 15.13 2.54 -22.96
CA ARG A 227 14.97 1.28 -23.72
C ARG A 227 13.78 1.32 -24.67
N ALA A 228 12.66 1.92 -24.26
CA ALA A 228 11.50 2.11 -25.12
C ALA A 228 11.82 3.01 -26.33
N LYS A 229 12.53 4.10 -26.09
CA LYS A 229 12.98 5.04 -27.13
C LYS A 229 13.93 4.39 -28.12
N GLU A 230 14.95 3.66 -27.64
CA GLU A 230 15.92 2.94 -28.49
C GLU A 230 15.27 1.89 -29.37
N SER A 231 14.28 1.18 -28.85
CA SER A 231 13.67 0.04 -29.55
C SER A 231 12.40 0.38 -30.33
N ASP A 232 11.96 1.63 -30.27
CA ASP A 232 10.65 2.09 -30.82
C ASP A 232 9.49 1.14 -30.42
N ALA A 233 9.53 0.62 -29.19
CA ALA A 233 8.54 -0.32 -28.67
C ALA A 233 8.42 -0.17 -27.14
N PRO A 234 7.25 -0.46 -26.55
CA PRO A 234 7.11 -0.48 -25.10
C PRO A 234 8.17 -1.37 -24.45
N ALA A 235 8.76 -0.86 -23.38
CA ALA A 235 9.84 -1.55 -22.66
C ALA A 235 9.58 -1.52 -21.15
N ALA A 236 10.30 -2.37 -20.45
CA ALA A 236 10.29 -2.48 -19.00
C ALA A 236 11.70 -2.70 -18.48
N ALA A 237 11.95 -2.31 -17.24
CA ALA A 237 13.22 -2.51 -16.54
C ALA A 237 12.97 -3.01 -15.11
N LEU A 238 13.92 -3.80 -14.58
CA LEU A 238 13.93 -4.29 -13.21
C LEU A 238 15.33 -4.22 -12.65
N GLU A 239 15.48 -3.68 -11.45
CA GLU A 239 16.72 -3.62 -10.70
C GLU A 239 16.82 -4.83 -9.76
N LEU A 240 17.89 -5.58 -9.88
CA LEU A 240 18.25 -6.71 -9.03
C LEU A 240 18.83 -6.21 -7.70
N GLU A 241 18.92 -7.09 -6.72
CA GLU A 241 19.49 -6.79 -5.38
C GLU A 241 20.94 -6.28 -5.46
N ASP A 242 21.71 -6.71 -6.48
CA ASP A 242 23.09 -6.28 -6.72
C ASP A 242 23.21 -4.96 -7.51
N GLY A 243 22.10 -4.29 -7.77
CA GLY A 243 22.03 -3.00 -8.49
C GLY A 243 22.09 -3.12 -10.03
N ARG A 244 22.21 -4.31 -10.61
CA ARG A 244 22.13 -4.49 -12.06
C ARG A 244 20.70 -4.29 -12.55
N ILE A 245 20.54 -3.54 -13.63
CA ILE A 245 19.22 -3.31 -14.23
C ILE A 245 19.09 -4.15 -15.50
N ILE A 246 18.07 -5.00 -15.51
CA ILE A 246 17.71 -5.85 -16.65
C ILE A 246 16.52 -5.23 -17.37
N THR A 247 16.51 -5.27 -18.69
CA THR A 247 15.43 -4.73 -19.52
C THR A 247 14.70 -5.79 -20.32
N GLY A 248 13.43 -5.52 -20.63
CA GLY A 248 12.66 -6.29 -21.59
C GLY A 248 11.87 -5.34 -22.51
N LYS A 249 11.67 -5.71 -23.76
CA LYS A 249 10.87 -4.93 -24.71
C LYS A 249 9.77 -5.78 -25.33
N THR A 250 8.72 -5.14 -25.76
CA THR A 250 7.64 -5.78 -26.52
C THR A 250 8.16 -6.39 -27.81
N SER A 251 7.69 -7.60 -28.11
CA SER A 251 7.95 -8.35 -29.34
C SER A 251 6.65 -8.86 -29.95
N ASN A 252 6.70 -9.63 -31.01
CA ASN A 252 5.52 -10.29 -31.56
C ASN A 252 4.99 -11.41 -30.66
N LEU A 253 5.82 -11.99 -29.81
CA LEU A 253 5.46 -13.09 -28.92
C LEU A 253 5.07 -12.63 -27.52
N LEU A 254 5.76 -11.63 -26.98
CA LEU A 254 5.69 -11.25 -25.57
C LEU A 254 5.46 -9.74 -25.41
N GLY A 255 4.65 -9.38 -24.40
CA GLY A 255 4.62 -8.01 -23.90
C GLY A 255 5.92 -7.62 -23.17
N ALA A 256 6.15 -6.32 -22.96
CA ALA A 256 7.36 -5.82 -22.34
C ALA A 256 7.61 -6.44 -20.95
N SER A 257 6.57 -6.52 -20.12
CA SER A 257 6.60 -7.11 -18.78
C SER A 257 6.96 -8.60 -18.79
N ALA A 258 6.38 -9.35 -19.73
CA ALA A 258 6.65 -10.77 -19.89
C ALA A 258 8.09 -11.02 -20.41
N ALA A 259 8.56 -10.21 -21.36
CA ALA A 259 9.93 -10.26 -21.84
C ALA A 259 10.94 -9.91 -20.74
N LEU A 260 10.64 -8.85 -19.94
CA LEU A 260 11.46 -8.49 -18.79
C LEU A 260 11.58 -9.66 -17.81
N LEU A 261 10.44 -10.26 -17.42
CA LEU A 261 10.43 -11.37 -16.46
C LEU A 261 11.31 -12.53 -16.90
N LEU A 262 11.22 -12.95 -18.17
CA LEU A 262 12.08 -14.01 -18.72
C LEU A 262 13.55 -13.63 -18.72
N ASN A 263 13.88 -12.39 -19.11
CA ASN A 263 15.26 -11.92 -19.14
C ASN A 263 15.87 -11.89 -17.73
N VAL A 264 15.10 -11.43 -16.74
CA VAL A 264 15.53 -11.42 -15.34
C VAL A 264 15.77 -12.83 -14.81
N LEU A 265 14.84 -13.77 -15.08
CA LEU A 265 15.00 -15.15 -14.63
C LEU A 265 16.19 -15.84 -15.29
N LYS A 266 16.47 -15.57 -16.55
CA LYS A 266 17.68 -16.07 -17.26
C LYS A 266 18.95 -15.50 -16.64
N GLU A 267 18.98 -14.19 -16.41
CA GLU A 267 20.13 -13.53 -15.77
C GLU A 267 20.44 -14.11 -14.39
N LEU A 268 19.41 -14.24 -13.53
CA LEU A 268 19.56 -14.83 -12.21
C LEU A 268 19.96 -16.31 -12.22
N ALA A 269 19.63 -17.03 -13.29
CA ALA A 269 19.99 -18.41 -13.50
C ALA A 269 21.36 -18.58 -14.18
N GLY A 270 22.03 -17.50 -14.60
CA GLY A 270 23.28 -17.57 -15.36
C GLY A 270 23.10 -18.17 -16.76
N VAL A 271 21.89 -18.08 -17.34
CA VAL A 271 21.59 -18.59 -18.67
C VAL A 271 21.85 -17.50 -19.70
N ASP A 272 22.64 -17.80 -20.71
CA ASP A 272 22.94 -16.87 -21.80
C ASP A 272 21.66 -16.37 -22.49
N HIS A 273 21.62 -15.06 -22.79
CA HIS A 273 20.44 -14.40 -23.36
C HIS A 273 20.06 -14.94 -24.76
N SER A 274 21.00 -15.53 -25.53
CA SER A 274 20.70 -16.14 -26.80
C SER A 274 19.96 -17.47 -26.69
N ILE A 275 20.04 -18.14 -25.55
CA ILE A 275 19.38 -19.44 -25.33
C ILE A 275 17.88 -19.20 -25.11
N ARG A 276 17.05 -19.90 -25.87
CA ARG A 276 15.60 -19.89 -25.69
C ARG A 276 15.19 -20.95 -24.69
N ILE A 277 14.72 -20.54 -23.51
CA ILE A 277 14.21 -21.45 -22.46
C ILE A 277 12.74 -21.84 -22.65
N ILE A 278 12.00 -21.08 -23.45
CA ILE A 278 10.68 -21.44 -23.98
C ILE A 278 10.77 -21.38 -25.50
N SER A 279 10.38 -22.45 -26.18
CA SER A 279 10.43 -22.46 -27.63
C SER A 279 9.26 -21.68 -28.24
N PRO A 280 9.42 -21.08 -29.45
CA PRO A 280 8.31 -20.45 -30.16
C PRO A 280 7.14 -21.40 -30.40
N GLU A 281 7.44 -22.67 -30.68
CA GLU A 281 6.46 -23.73 -30.90
C GLU A 281 5.61 -24.01 -29.67
N SER A 282 6.08 -23.67 -28.47
CA SER A 282 5.31 -23.73 -27.21
C SER A 282 4.45 -22.48 -27.00
N ILE A 283 4.84 -21.34 -27.56
CA ILE A 283 4.15 -20.04 -27.43
C ILE A 283 3.01 -19.92 -28.44
N GLU A 284 3.23 -20.34 -29.70
CA GLU A 284 2.26 -20.21 -30.79
C GLU A 284 0.88 -20.84 -30.50
N PRO A 285 0.76 -22.05 -29.89
CA PRO A 285 -0.52 -22.60 -29.51
C PRO A 285 -1.29 -21.75 -28.50
N ILE A 286 -0.57 -21.10 -27.57
CA ILE A 286 -1.17 -20.19 -26.58
C ILE A 286 -1.70 -18.94 -27.27
N GLN A 287 -0.95 -18.37 -28.22
CA GLN A 287 -1.40 -17.23 -29.03
C GLN A 287 -2.64 -17.58 -29.84
N LYS A 288 -2.67 -18.75 -30.47
CA LYS A 288 -3.81 -19.26 -31.22
C LYS A 288 -5.03 -19.41 -30.33
N LEU A 289 -4.88 -20.02 -29.15
CA LEU A 289 -5.95 -20.13 -28.16
C LEU A 289 -6.49 -18.72 -27.78
N LYS A 290 -5.64 -17.76 -27.52
CA LYS A 290 -6.04 -16.38 -27.16
C LYS A 290 -6.83 -15.72 -28.28
N VAL A 291 -6.34 -15.76 -29.51
CA VAL A 291 -6.90 -15.00 -30.63
C VAL A 291 -8.11 -15.75 -31.24
N GLU A 292 -7.98 -17.03 -31.57
CA GLU A 292 -8.99 -17.77 -32.31
C GLU A 292 -10.15 -18.20 -31.41
N TYR A 293 -9.87 -18.72 -30.21
CA TYR A 293 -10.89 -19.28 -29.32
C TYR A 293 -11.41 -18.28 -28.31
N LEU A 294 -10.50 -17.51 -27.62
CA LEU A 294 -10.88 -16.55 -26.59
C LEU A 294 -11.15 -15.14 -27.14
N LYS A 295 -10.97 -14.92 -28.46
CA LYS A 295 -11.23 -13.65 -29.14
C LYS A 295 -10.46 -12.46 -28.60
N SER A 296 -9.28 -12.69 -28.02
CA SER A 296 -8.40 -11.62 -27.59
C SER A 296 -7.86 -10.84 -28.81
N LYS A 297 -7.83 -9.53 -28.71
CA LYS A 297 -7.20 -8.67 -29.74
C LYS A 297 -5.66 -8.64 -29.61
N ASN A 298 -5.11 -9.04 -28.46
CA ASN A 298 -3.68 -9.03 -28.19
C ASN A 298 -3.13 -10.48 -28.23
N PRO A 299 -2.33 -10.85 -29.26
CA PRO A 299 -1.74 -12.18 -29.35
C PRO A 299 -0.57 -12.40 -28.39
N ARG A 300 0.06 -11.33 -27.88
CA ARG A 300 1.23 -11.42 -27.02
C ARG A 300 0.90 -12.05 -25.68
N LEU A 301 1.82 -12.84 -25.15
CA LEU A 301 1.65 -13.45 -23.84
C LEU A 301 1.85 -12.39 -22.74
N HIS A 302 0.99 -12.48 -21.74
CA HIS A 302 1.08 -11.79 -20.47
C HIS A 302 2.06 -12.52 -19.53
N THR A 303 2.40 -11.90 -18.39
CA THR A 303 3.39 -12.46 -17.44
C THR A 303 2.96 -13.82 -16.85
N ASP A 304 1.69 -13.99 -16.52
CA ASP A 304 1.16 -15.27 -16.02
C ASP A 304 1.19 -16.36 -17.08
N GLU A 305 0.84 -16.04 -18.34
CA GLU A 305 0.88 -16.98 -19.45
C GLU A 305 2.31 -17.43 -19.75
N VAL A 306 3.28 -16.51 -19.67
CA VAL A 306 4.71 -16.83 -19.80
C VAL A 306 5.19 -17.74 -18.68
N LEU A 307 4.76 -17.52 -17.44
CA LEU A 307 5.11 -18.40 -16.32
C LEU A 307 4.54 -19.81 -16.48
N ILE A 308 3.32 -19.92 -17.01
CA ILE A 308 2.71 -21.22 -17.33
C ILE A 308 3.50 -21.92 -18.44
N ALA A 309 3.87 -21.19 -19.52
CA ALA A 309 4.65 -21.75 -20.61
C ALA A 309 6.08 -22.18 -20.14
N LEU A 310 6.69 -21.38 -19.26
CA LEU A 310 8.00 -21.70 -18.66
C LEU A 310 7.88 -22.94 -17.76
N SER A 311 6.83 -23.04 -16.93
CA SER A 311 6.57 -24.20 -16.08
C SER A 311 6.37 -25.48 -16.89
N GLY A 312 5.61 -25.39 -18.00
CA GLY A 312 5.47 -26.50 -18.95
C GLY A 312 6.81 -26.92 -19.57
N SER A 313 7.63 -25.94 -19.96
CA SER A 313 8.97 -26.19 -20.54
C SER A 313 9.95 -26.79 -19.52
N ALA A 314 9.82 -26.47 -18.26
CA ALA A 314 10.67 -26.98 -17.17
C ALA A 314 10.60 -28.51 -17.03
N ALA A 315 9.49 -29.14 -17.44
CA ALA A 315 9.34 -30.59 -17.39
C ALA A 315 10.37 -31.36 -18.27
N THR A 316 10.91 -30.70 -19.31
CA THR A 316 11.85 -31.32 -20.26
C THR A 316 13.12 -30.51 -20.51
N ASN A 317 13.18 -29.27 -20.02
CA ASN A 317 14.30 -28.36 -20.22
C ASN A 317 14.90 -27.93 -18.86
N PRO A 318 16.07 -28.45 -18.47
CA PRO A 318 16.70 -28.10 -17.20
C PRO A 318 17.01 -26.61 -17.02
N LEU A 319 17.27 -25.87 -18.12
CA LEU A 319 17.49 -24.43 -18.05
C LEU A 319 16.21 -23.66 -17.75
N ALA A 320 15.06 -24.14 -18.22
CA ALA A 320 13.76 -23.58 -17.88
C ALA A 320 13.43 -23.83 -16.39
N GLU A 321 13.74 -25.03 -15.88
CA GLU A 321 13.60 -25.36 -14.45
C GLU A 321 14.49 -24.48 -13.58
N LEU A 322 15.77 -24.33 -13.97
CA LEU A 322 16.72 -23.47 -13.28
C LEU A 322 16.26 -21.99 -13.25
N ALA A 323 15.76 -21.48 -14.37
CA ALA A 323 15.21 -20.12 -14.46
C ALA A 323 13.96 -19.97 -13.57
N LEU A 324 13.03 -20.93 -13.59
CA LEU A 324 11.82 -20.91 -12.78
C LEU A 324 12.14 -20.91 -11.28
N SER A 325 13.17 -21.62 -10.85
CA SER A 325 13.63 -21.66 -9.45
C SER A 325 14.13 -20.31 -8.91
N GLN A 326 14.40 -19.33 -9.80
CA GLN A 326 14.85 -17.99 -9.40
C GLN A 326 13.72 -17.05 -8.97
N LEU A 327 12.45 -17.40 -9.17
CA LEU A 327 11.29 -16.55 -8.84
C LEU A 327 11.32 -15.95 -7.43
N PRO A 328 11.73 -16.66 -6.36
CA PRO A 328 11.78 -16.08 -5.02
C PRO A 328 12.74 -14.89 -4.87
N LYS A 329 13.76 -14.77 -5.73
CA LYS A 329 14.74 -13.66 -5.72
C LYS A 329 14.16 -12.35 -6.26
N LEU A 330 12.97 -12.36 -6.82
CA LEU A 330 12.32 -11.16 -7.34
C LEU A 330 11.67 -10.32 -6.23
N LYS A 331 11.48 -10.89 -5.04
CA LYS A 331 10.86 -10.20 -3.92
C LYS A 331 11.66 -8.97 -3.50
N GLY A 332 11.00 -7.81 -3.50
CA GLY A 332 11.61 -6.53 -3.13
C GLY A 332 12.24 -5.78 -4.31
N CYS A 333 12.49 -6.43 -5.46
CA CYS A 333 13.04 -5.78 -6.63
C CYS A 333 12.15 -4.61 -7.11
N GLN A 334 12.79 -3.55 -7.60
CA GLN A 334 12.11 -2.40 -8.20
C GLN A 334 11.92 -2.64 -9.70
N ALA A 335 10.75 -2.33 -10.23
CA ALA A 335 10.49 -2.42 -11.67
C ALA A 335 9.66 -1.24 -12.19
N HIS A 336 9.82 -0.97 -13.48
CA HIS A 336 9.03 0.05 -14.17
C HIS A 336 8.73 -0.36 -15.61
N THR A 337 7.60 0.11 -16.12
CA THR A 337 7.19 -0.08 -17.52
C THR A 337 6.85 1.25 -18.19
N SER A 338 7.26 1.41 -19.44
CA SER A 338 7.04 2.62 -20.23
C SER A 338 5.59 2.81 -20.72
N VAL A 339 4.70 1.90 -20.36
CA VAL A 339 3.26 1.96 -20.66
C VAL A 339 2.46 1.33 -19.53
N MET A 340 1.19 1.68 -19.44
CA MET A 340 0.24 1.05 -18.54
C MET A 340 0.09 -0.43 -18.85
N LEU A 341 0.18 -1.28 -17.84
CA LEU A 341 0.00 -2.71 -17.95
C LEU A 341 -1.45 -3.15 -17.71
N SER A 342 -1.73 -4.37 -18.14
CA SER A 342 -2.97 -5.05 -17.78
C SER A 342 -3.01 -5.39 -16.29
N ASP A 343 -4.22 -5.52 -15.73
CA ASP A 343 -4.39 -5.91 -14.32
C ASP A 343 -3.78 -7.29 -14.01
N VAL A 344 -3.72 -8.18 -15.01
CA VAL A 344 -3.11 -9.50 -14.89
C VAL A 344 -1.61 -9.38 -14.65
N ASP A 345 -0.94 -8.57 -15.47
CA ASP A 345 0.51 -8.33 -15.32
C ASP A 345 0.82 -7.67 -13.97
N ILE A 346 0.07 -6.62 -13.60
CA ILE A 346 0.24 -5.92 -12.31
C ILE A 346 0.06 -6.89 -11.13
N LYS A 347 -0.99 -7.71 -11.16
CA LYS A 347 -1.26 -8.70 -10.10
C LYS A 347 -0.17 -9.78 -10.02
N THR A 348 0.39 -10.19 -11.15
CA THR A 348 1.46 -11.18 -11.20
C THR A 348 2.72 -10.64 -10.56
N PHE A 349 3.19 -9.45 -10.94
CA PHE A 349 4.35 -8.81 -10.30
C PHE A 349 4.12 -8.58 -8.80
N LYS A 350 2.93 -8.14 -8.40
CA LYS A 350 2.58 -7.99 -6.97
C LYS A 350 2.68 -9.32 -6.20
N LYS A 351 2.21 -10.43 -6.78
CA LYS A 351 2.33 -11.77 -6.17
C LYS A 351 3.79 -12.23 -6.04
N LEU A 352 4.65 -11.82 -6.98
CA LEU A 352 6.07 -12.06 -6.95
C LEU A 352 6.82 -11.13 -5.97
N GLY A 353 6.12 -10.17 -5.36
CA GLY A 353 6.70 -9.23 -4.41
C GLY A 353 7.51 -8.10 -5.06
N VAL A 354 7.36 -7.89 -6.36
CA VAL A 354 8.05 -6.83 -7.11
C VAL A 354 7.34 -5.49 -6.93
N GLN A 355 8.10 -4.44 -6.69
CA GLN A 355 7.66 -3.05 -6.54
C GLN A 355 7.53 -2.39 -7.93
N LEU A 356 6.42 -2.68 -8.61
CA LEU A 356 6.16 -2.26 -9.98
C LEU A 356 5.52 -0.88 -10.05
N THR A 357 6.00 -0.06 -11.01
CA THR A 357 5.34 1.17 -11.47
C THR A 357 5.17 1.17 -12.98
N CYS A 358 4.25 1.99 -13.48
CA CYS A 358 3.97 2.13 -14.91
C CYS A 358 3.87 3.60 -15.28
N GLU A 359 4.32 3.97 -16.48
CA GLU A 359 3.92 5.25 -17.07
C GLU A 359 2.40 5.30 -17.28
N ALA A 360 1.81 6.45 -17.01
CA ALA A 360 0.38 6.69 -17.19
C ALA A 360 0.03 6.94 -18.68
N VAL A 361 0.46 6.06 -19.54
CA VAL A 361 0.25 6.12 -21.00
C VAL A 361 -0.15 4.73 -21.50
N TYR A 362 -1.25 4.65 -22.23
CA TYR A 362 -1.61 3.40 -22.90
C TYR A 362 -0.72 3.13 -24.11
N GLU A 363 -0.41 1.86 -24.37
CA GLU A 363 0.24 1.47 -25.62
C GLU A 363 -0.62 1.97 -26.78
N PRO A 364 -0.05 2.71 -27.75
CA PRO A 364 -0.78 3.11 -28.96
C PRO A 364 -1.36 1.84 -29.61
N SER A 365 -2.65 1.86 -29.95
CA SER A 365 -3.30 0.72 -30.61
C SER A 365 -2.67 0.51 -31.98
N ARG A 366 -1.51 -0.19 -32.01
CA ARG A 366 -1.01 -0.76 -33.25
C ARG A 366 -2.09 -1.75 -33.72
N ARG A 367 -2.69 -1.47 -34.86
CA ARG A 367 -3.55 -2.46 -35.53
C ARG A 367 -2.68 -3.69 -35.69
N PHE A 368 -2.89 -4.70 -34.85
CA PHE A 368 -2.25 -5.99 -35.03
C PHE A 368 -2.70 -6.48 -36.41
N LYS A 369 -1.76 -6.44 -37.38
CA LYS A 369 -1.99 -7.12 -38.66
C LYS A 369 -1.92 -8.59 -38.32
N VAL A 370 -3.06 -9.26 -38.38
CA VAL A 370 -3.19 -10.72 -38.37
C VAL A 370 -2.63 -11.25 -39.66
#